data_8f0ea363b5ad438ddfb95b5a784a7f25
#
_entry.id   8f0ea363b5ad438ddfb95b5a784a7f25
#
_cell.length_a   1.000
_cell.length_b   1.000
_cell.length_c   1.000
_cell.angle_alpha   90.00
_cell.angle_beta   90.00
_cell.angle_gamma   90.00
#
_symmetry.space_group_name_H-M   'P 1'
#
loop_
_entity.id
_entity.type
_entity.pdbx_description
1 polymer ?
#
loop_
_entity_poly.entity_id
_entity_poly.type
_entity_poly.pdbx_seq_one_letter_code
_entity_poly.pdbx_strand_id
1 'polypeptide(L)'
;FIGLGGTGYGDQRGEVISDLLDWADENVAVHNIDLALVTPESSVYAAAQQTRLQNHASEETSSPDAARSPHGLAKLARMRGLALLTGAGIGVPAGLPTWPKLLERLSTDAEGLDVEAIKQLSLVDQATLIEMQDQEDFRAHVGKIIREATTPSLLHVLLAGLNIHEVVTTNYDTLYEDAVASTDLDQGIALPWTACKVGDPWILKLHGDVNHQDDIILTRRHMLRYDADNRPSGSVLQTLLLTRHVLMIGVSLTDDNVIRLASEVQDYQKAHHLPAKILGTLLDVSGDDIRAKLWEKQISWVPMEGETLPQRARSLELFLDEMAMHASEDSAWVLDPRFAGLLAPDEQTLAEEARSLATRLDGEKWKAIKAVLKQHGAPTTKSE
;
A
#
# COMPACT_ATOMS: atom_id res chain seq x y z
N PHE A 1 -1.62 22.52 3.70
CA PHE A 1 -1.43 22.54 5.16
C PHE A 1 -1.43 23.98 5.66
N ILE A 2 -2.46 24.35 6.39
CA ILE A 2 -2.58 25.70 6.96
C ILE A 2 -1.64 25.76 8.16
N GLY A 3 -0.56 26.54 8.06
CA GLY A 3 0.28 26.95 9.20
C GLY A 3 1.61 26.22 9.40
N LEU A 4 1.92 25.10 8.71
CA LEU A 4 3.18 24.36 8.90
C LEU A 4 4.33 24.82 7.97
N GLY A 5 4.03 25.60 6.94
CA GLY A 5 5.05 26.27 6.10
C GLY A 5 5.30 27.67 6.60
N GLY A 6 6.32 28.40 6.16
CA GLY A 6 6.82 29.72 6.57
C GLY A 6 5.87 30.86 6.98
N THR A 7 4.69 30.53 7.49
CA THR A 7 3.60 31.45 7.90
C THR A 7 3.48 31.64 9.42
N GLY A 8 4.53 31.40 10.20
CA GLY A 8 4.57 31.80 11.62
C GLY A 8 4.42 30.67 12.66
N TYR A 9 3.92 29.50 12.29
CA TYR A 9 3.77 28.35 13.21
C TYR A 9 4.80 27.23 12.97
N GLY A 10 5.81 27.48 12.12
CA GLY A 10 6.81 26.47 11.74
C GLY A 10 7.62 25.91 12.91
N ASP A 11 7.78 26.68 13.98
CA ASP A 11 8.53 26.29 15.18
C ASP A 11 7.64 25.61 16.24
N GLN A 12 6.32 25.58 16.06
CA GLN A 12 5.31 25.01 16.97
C GLN A 12 4.49 23.90 16.30
N ARG A 13 5.15 23.04 15.52
CA ARG A 13 4.47 21.99 14.76
C ARG A 13 3.70 21.02 15.65
N GLY A 14 4.25 20.68 16.80
CA GLY A 14 3.62 19.78 17.76
C GLY A 14 2.28 20.31 18.26
N GLU A 15 2.24 21.57 18.67
CA GLU A 15 1.02 22.24 19.15
C GLU A 15 -0.05 22.31 18.06
N VAL A 16 0.36 22.68 16.83
CA VAL A 16 -0.57 22.73 15.67
C VAL A 16 -1.15 21.37 15.34
N ILE A 17 -0.36 20.29 15.45
CA ILE A 17 -0.85 18.92 15.22
C ILE A 17 -1.86 18.55 16.29
N SER A 18 -1.57 18.78 17.58
CA SER A 18 -2.48 18.49 18.67
C SER A 18 -3.80 19.25 18.51
N ASP A 19 -3.75 20.56 18.34
CA ASP A 19 -4.93 21.40 18.16
C ASP A 19 -5.78 20.97 16.95
N LEU A 20 -5.14 20.57 15.83
CA LEU A 20 -5.84 20.13 14.63
C LEU A 20 -6.53 18.78 14.84
N LEU A 21 -5.89 17.84 15.53
CA LEU A 21 -6.48 16.54 15.82
C LEU A 21 -7.62 16.66 16.82
N ASP A 22 -7.46 17.45 17.90
CA ASP A 22 -8.52 17.71 18.85
C ASP A 22 -9.74 18.36 18.18
N TRP A 23 -9.50 19.36 17.32
CA TRP A 23 -10.56 19.96 16.52
C TRP A 23 -11.24 18.94 15.58
N ALA A 24 -10.47 18.04 14.95
CA ALA A 24 -11.01 17.01 14.07
C ALA A 24 -11.92 16.06 14.85
N ASP A 25 -11.49 15.55 16.00
CA ASP A 25 -12.25 14.64 16.84
C ASP A 25 -13.58 15.28 17.31
N GLU A 26 -13.55 16.56 17.68
CA GLU A 26 -14.76 17.29 18.10
C GLU A 26 -15.77 17.51 16.95
N ASN A 27 -15.30 17.74 15.71
CA ASN A 27 -16.15 18.20 14.62
C ASN A 27 -16.59 17.08 13.66
N VAL A 28 -15.80 16.03 13.47
CA VAL A 28 -16.11 14.93 12.54
C VAL A 28 -17.43 14.26 12.92
N ALA A 29 -17.61 13.92 14.19
CA ALA A 29 -18.82 13.28 14.68
C ALA A 29 -20.05 14.22 14.62
N VAL A 30 -19.86 15.51 14.96
CA VAL A 30 -20.95 16.52 14.98
C VAL A 30 -21.49 16.77 13.58
N HIS A 31 -20.59 16.83 12.58
CA HIS A 31 -20.96 17.16 11.21
C HIS A 31 -21.18 15.93 10.32
N ASN A 32 -20.95 14.72 10.84
CA ASN A 32 -21.04 13.46 10.11
C ASN A 32 -20.24 13.49 8.79
N ILE A 33 -18.98 13.90 8.88
CA ILE A 33 -18.04 13.98 7.76
C ILE A 33 -16.82 13.09 8.00
N ASP A 34 -16.17 12.67 6.95
CA ASP A 34 -14.81 12.10 7.02
C ASP A 34 -13.79 13.20 6.74
N LEU A 35 -12.71 13.24 7.51
CA LEU A 35 -11.61 14.19 7.34
C LEU A 35 -10.30 13.45 7.12
N ALA A 36 -9.66 13.67 5.98
CA ALA A 36 -8.34 13.14 5.70
C ALA A 36 -7.29 14.25 5.83
N LEU A 37 -6.35 14.08 6.76
CA LEU A 37 -5.19 14.94 6.94
C LEU A 37 -4.00 14.35 6.17
N VAL A 38 -3.55 15.04 5.13
CA VAL A 38 -2.47 14.55 4.25
C VAL A 38 -1.24 15.43 4.39
N THR A 39 -0.07 14.82 4.59
CA THR A 39 1.23 15.49 4.64
C THR A 39 2.27 14.71 3.84
N PRO A 40 3.18 15.36 3.10
CA PRO A 40 4.31 14.71 2.46
C PRO A 40 5.47 14.44 3.42
N GLU A 41 5.49 15.07 4.61
CA GLU A 41 6.60 14.98 5.56
C GLU A 41 6.38 13.80 6.53
N SER A 42 7.26 12.80 6.52
CA SER A 42 7.20 11.61 7.39
C SER A 42 7.23 11.98 8.88
N SER A 43 8.00 13.00 9.27
CA SER A 43 8.06 13.46 10.66
C SER A 43 6.73 14.05 11.15
N VAL A 44 6.02 14.81 10.31
CA VAL A 44 4.68 15.33 10.63
C VAL A 44 3.66 14.18 10.71
N TYR A 45 3.74 13.24 9.76
CA TYR A 45 2.89 12.06 9.74
C TYR A 45 3.08 11.21 11.01
N ALA A 46 4.33 10.88 11.37
CA ALA A 46 4.66 10.09 12.54
C ALA A 46 4.23 10.79 13.85
N ALA A 47 4.45 12.10 13.98
CA ALA A 47 4.00 12.88 15.12
C ALA A 47 2.46 12.85 15.26
N ALA A 48 1.72 13.03 14.16
CA ALA A 48 0.27 12.97 14.18
C ALA A 48 -0.26 11.58 14.56
N GLN A 49 0.32 10.51 14.03
CA GLN A 49 -0.06 9.14 14.39
C GLN A 49 0.23 8.82 15.86
N GLN A 50 1.36 9.27 16.39
CA GLN A 50 1.70 9.09 17.80
C GLN A 50 0.72 9.84 18.73
N THR A 51 0.33 11.05 18.36
CA THR A 51 -0.69 11.83 19.11
C THR A 51 -2.02 11.11 19.10
N ARG A 52 -2.46 10.59 17.95
CA ARG A 52 -3.68 9.76 17.84
C ARG A 52 -3.63 8.52 18.72
N LEU A 53 -2.50 7.79 18.72
CA LEU A 53 -2.31 6.62 19.59
C LEU A 53 -2.45 6.98 21.08
N GLN A 54 -1.91 8.13 21.49
CA GLN A 54 -2.02 8.60 22.88
C GLN A 54 -3.47 8.94 23.25
N ASN A 55 -4.20 9.61 22.35
CA ASN A 55 -5.59 9.99 22.56
C ASN A 55 -6.54 8.78 22.60
N HIS A 56 -6.25 7.72 21.83
CA HIS A 56 -7.09 6.51 21.71
C HIS A 56 -6.52 5.28 22.46
N ALA A 57 -5.50 5.44 23.29
CA ALA A 57 -4.83 4.33 24.00
C ALA A 57 -5.74 3.44 24.88
N SER A 58 -6.97 3.86 25.15
CA SER A 58 -7.94 3.12 25.96
C SER A 58 -8.78 2.09 25.16
N GLU A 59 -8.66 2.04 23.83
CA GLU A 59 -9.49 1.19 22.96
C GLU A 59 -8.78 -0.09 22.48
N GLU A 60 -7.64 -0.47 23.08
CA GLU A 60 -6.97 -1.74 22.75
C GLU A 60 -7.86 -2.95 23.04
N THR A 61 -8.72 -3.29 22.11
CA THR A 61 -9.34 -4.61 22.05
C THR A 61 -8.31 -5.59 21.49
N SER A 62 -7.67 -6.36 22.36
CA SER A 62 -6.83 -7.49 21.95
C SER A 62 -7.68 -8.50 21.17
N SER A 63 -7.74 -8.35 19.84
CA SER A 63 -8.38 -9.34 18.99
C SER A 63 -7.61 -10.66 19.09
N PRO A 64 -8.29 -11.79 19.32
CA PRO A 64 -7.65 -13.12 19.39
C PRO A 64 -7.01 -13.53 18.05
N ASP A 65 -7.38 -12.92 16.95
CA ASP A 65 -6.82 -13.20 15.62
C ASP A 65 -6.08 -11.96 15.08
N ALA A 66 -4.79 -11.85 15.43
CA ALA A 66 -3.93 -10.75 15.02
C ALA A 66 -3.89 -10.55 13.49
N ALA A 67 -4.05 -11.61 12.69
CA ALA A 67 -4.01 -11.51 11.23
C ALA A 67 -5.28 -10.87 10.63
N ARG A 68 -6.31 -10.63 11.44
CA ARG A 68 -7.60 -10.05 11.01
C ARG A 68 -7.86 -8.66 11.55
N SER A 69 -6.96 -8.11 12.34
CA SER A 69 -7.12 -6.80 12.97
C SER A 69 -6.10 -5.79 12.45
N PRO A 70 -6.45 -4.48 12.41
CA PRO A 70 -5.51 -3.42 12.05
C PRO A 70 -4.24 -3.46 12.89
N HIS A 71 -4.38 -3.59 14.22
CA HIS A 71 -3.27 -3.66 15.16
C HIS A 71 -2.33 -4.85 14.90
N GLY A 72 -2.89 -6.04 14.66
CA GLY A 72 -2.08 -7.23 14.39
C GLY A 72 -1.32 -7.17 13.07
N LEU A 73 -1.96 -6.65 12.01
CA LEU A 73 -1.31 -6.43 10.72
C LEU A 73 -0.25 -5.31 10.80
N ALA A 74 -0.52 -4.25 11.55
CA ALA A 74 0.44 -3.19 11.83
C ALA A 74 1.71 -3.74 12.51
N LYS A 75 1.55 -4.63 13.49
CA LYS A 75 2.69 -5.30 14.14
C LYS A 75 3.54 -6.09 13.13
N LEU A 76 2.90 -6.80 12.19
CA LEU A 76 3.62 -7.50 11.13
C LEU A 76 4.36 -6.52 10.20
N ALA A 77 3.75 -5.36 9.86
CA ALA A 77 4.40 -4.33 9.05
C ALA A 77 5.67 -3.80 9.74
N ARG A 78 5.59 -3.43 11.03
CA ARG A 78 6.74 -2.97 11.83
C ARG A 78 7.88 -3.98 11.89
N MET A 79 7.54 -5.28 11.99
CA MET A 79 8.51 -6.36 12.03
C MET A 79 9.08 -6.72 10.64
N ARG A 80 8.73 -5.98 9.59
CA ARG A 80 9.06 -6.31 8.20
C ARG A 80 8.61 -7.72 7.79
N GLY A 81 7.56 -8.20 8.41
CA GLY A 81 6.95 -9.51 8.16
C GLY A 81 5.81 -9.46 7.15
N LEU A 82 5.43 -8.26 6.69
CA LEU A 82 4.32 -8.02 5.77
C LEU A 82 4.85 -7.74 4.37
N ALA A 83 4.21 -8.35 3.36
CA ALA A 83 4.33 -7.97 1.95
C ALA A 83 2.94 -7.54 1.44
N LEU A 84 2.88 -6.71 0.41
CA LEU A 84 1.64 -6.22 -0.17
C LEU A 84 1.39 -6.87 -1.54
N LEU A 85 0.16 -7.34 -1.78
CA LEU A 85 -0.33 -7.75 -3.09
C LEU A 85 -1.54 -6.90 -3.45
N THR A 86 -1.43 -6.11 -4.51
CA THR A 86 -2.51 -5.22 -4.96
C THR A 86 -3.08 -5.65 -6.31
N GLY A 87 -4.36 -5.38 -6.49
CA GLY A 87 -5.07 -5.60 -7.75
C GLY A 87 -5.90 -4.39 -8.18
N ALA A 88 -6.60 -4.51 -9.29
CA ALA A 88 -7.33 -3.42 -9.93
C ALA A 88 -8.32 -2.67 -9.02
N GLY A 89 -8.77 -3.31 -7.95
CA GLY A 89 -9.69 -2.69 -6.98
C GLY A 89 -9.14 -1.43 -6.31
N ILE A 90 -7.81 -1.31 -6.10
CA ILE A 90 -7.24 -0.10 -5.50
C ILE A 90 -7.27 1.12 -6.44
N GLY A 91 -7.30 0.89 -7.76
CA GLY A 91 -7.36 1.95 -8.77
C GLY A 91 -8.77 2.51 -9.02
N VAL A 92 -9.81 1.80 -8.57
CA VAL A 92 -11.21 2.22 -8.80
C VAL A 92 -11.52 3.59 -8.21
N PRO A 93 -11.14 3.92 -6.97
CA PRO A 93 -11.37 5.27 -6.42
C PRO A 93 -10.59 6.38 -7.15
N ALA A 94 -9.52 6.04 -7.87
CA ALA A 94 -8.78 6.98 -8.72
C ALA A 94 -9.39 7.13 -10.13
N GLY A 95 -10.51 6.43 -10.41
CA GLY A 95 -11.21 6.48 -11.70
C GLY A 95 -10.79 5.40 -12.69
N LEU A 96 -9.90 4.49 -12.33
CA LEU A 96 -9.51 3.37 -13.19
C LEU A 96 -10.64 2.33 -13.33
N PRO A 97 -10.79 1.73 -14.52
CA PRO A 97 -11.75 0.67 -14.74
C PRO A 97 -11.30 -0.63 -14.06
N THR A 98 -12.26 -1.44 -13.59
CA THR A 98 -12.03 -2.86 -13.34
C THR A 98 -11.79 -3.60 -14.64
N TRP A 99 -11.22 -4.82 -14.58
CA TRP A 99 -10.94 -5.60 -15.79
C TRP A 99 -12.16 -5.76 -16.73
N PRO A 100 -13.37 -6.13 -16.27
CA PRO A 100 -14.54 -6.17 -17.14
C PRO A 100 -14.85 -4.83 -17.81
N LYS A 101 -14.75 -3.73 -17.08
CA LYS A 101 -14.98 -2.38 -17.63
C LYS A 101 -13.88 -1.93 -18.59
N LEU A 102 -12.63 -2.35 -18.38
CA LEU A 102 -11.54 -2.09 -19.31
C LEU A 102 -11.83 -2.77 -20.66
N LEU A 103 -12.23 -4.05 -20.63
CA LEU A 103 -12.58 -4.79 -21.86
C LEU A 103 -13.83 -4.24 -22.55
N GLU A 104 -14.82 -3.79 -21.80
CA GLU A 104 -15.99 -3.11 -22.37
C GLU A 104 -15.59 -1.83 -23.13
N ARG A 105 -14.71 -1.02 -22.56
CA ARG A 105 -14.18 0.19 -23.24
C ARG A 105 -13.39 -0.17 -24.50
N LEU A 106 -12.47 -1.12 -24.40
CA LEU A 106 -11.67 -1.59 -25.54
C LEU A 106 -12.53 -2.19 -26.65
N SER A 107 -13.59 -2.93 -26.30
CA SER A 107 -14.50 -3.53 -27.29
C SER A 107 -15.35 -2.51 -28.03
N THR A 108 -15.63 -1.36 -27.42
CA THR A 108 -16.39 -0.27 -28.06
C THR A 108 -15.60 0.38 -29.20
N ASP A 109 -14.28 0.42 -29.06
CA ASP A 109 -13.37 0.99 -30.06
C ASP A 109 -12.99 -0.04 -31.17
N ALA A 110 -13.29 -1.33 -30.98
CA ALA A 110 -12.96 -2.40 -31.91
C ALA A 110 -14.08 -2.57 -32.98
N GLU A 111 -13.80 -2.21 -34.21
CA GLU A 111 -14.76 -2.34 -35.32
C GLU A 111 -15.14 -3.81 -35.59
N GLY A 112 -16.43 -4.08 -35.72
CA GLY A 112 -16.94 -5.40 -36.16
C GLY A 112 -17.11 -6.45 -35.04
N LEU A 113 -16.87 -6.11 -33.76
CA LEU A 113 -17.16 -7.00 -32.66
C LEU A 113 -18.60 -6.86 -32.15
N ASP A 114 -19.30 -7.98 -32.00
CA ASP A 114 -20.55 -8.04 -31.25
C ASP A 114 -20.26 -8.05 -29.77
N VAL A 115 -20.32 -6.86 -29.15
CA VAL A 115 -19.99 -6.62 -27.73
C VAL A 115 -20.84 -7.49 -26.81
N GLU A 116 -22.12 -7.74 -27.13
CA GLU A 116 -22.99 -8.57 -26.29
C GLU A 116 -22.65 -10.06 -26.40
N ALA A 117 -22.26 -10.51 -27.60
CA ALA A 117 -21.85 -11.90 -27.81
C ALA A 117 -20.53 -12.22 -27.05
N ILE A 118 -19.55 -11.33 -27.07
CA ILE A 118 -18.27 -11.58 -26.40
C ILE A 118 -18.38 -11.59 -24.87
N LYS A 119 -19.38 -10.93 -24.26
CA LYS A 119 -19.61 -10.95 -22.80
C LYS A 119 -19.91 -12.36 -22.25
N GLN A 120 -20.27 -13.31 -23.10
CA GLN A 120 -20.47 -14.71 -22.70
C GLN A 120 -19.15 -15.47 -22.48
N LEU A 121 -18.04 -14.91 -22.94
CA LEU A 121 -16.73 -15.53 -22.84
C LEU A 121 -16.03 -15.14 -21.53
N SER A 122 -14.98 -15.90 -21.17
CA SER A 122 -14.09 -15.49 -20.10
C SER A 122 -13.37 -14.17 -20.43
N LEU A 123 -12.99 -13.39 -19.41
CA LEU A 123 -12.34 -12.09 -19.64
C LEU A 123 -11.06 -12.20 -20.50
N VAL A 124 -10.27 -13.26 -20.31
CA VAL A 124 -9.06 -13.49 -21.11
C VAL A 124 -9.38 -13.81 -22.58
N ASP A 125 -10.53 -14.45 -22.87
CA ASP A 125 -10.97 -14.73 -24.24
C ASP A 125 -11.57 -13.49 -24.90
N GLN A 126 -12.30 -12.67 -24.12
CA GLN A 126 -12.74 -11.35 -24.58
C GLN A 126 -11.54 -10.49 -24.99
N ALA A 127 -10.53 -10.37 -24.12
CA ALA A 127 -9.28 -9.67 -24.42
C ALA A 127 -8.60 -10.20 -25.68
N THR A 128 -8.58 -11.53 -25.86
CA THR A 128 -7.98 -12.16 -27.05
C THR A 128 -8.72 -11.78 -28.35
N LEU A 129 -10.06 -11.78 -28.33
CA LEU A 129 -10.84 -11.39 -29.50
C LEU A 129 -10.65 -9.90 -29.84
N ILE A 130 -10.60 -9.03 -28.84
CA ILE A 130 -10.34 -7.60 -29.03
C ILE A 130 -8.93 -7.39 -29.63
N GLU A 131 -7.90 -8.06 -29.09
CA GLU A 131 -6.52 -8.01 -29.62
C GLU A 131 -6.46 -8.50 -31.09
N MET A 132 -7.23 -9.52 -31.46
CA MET A 132 -7.26 -10.04 -32.85
C MET A 132 -7.83 -9.04 -33.86
N GLN A 133 -8.70 -8.11 -33.41
CA GLN A 133 -9.26 -7.07 -34.26
C GLN A 133 -8.34 -5.83 -34.34
N ASP A 134 -7.55 -5.58 -33.31
CA ASP A 134 -6.70 -4.38 -33.15
C ASP A 134 -5.25 -4.77 -32.79
N GLN A 135 -4.65 -5.62 -33.66
CA GLN A 135 -3.34 -6.24 -33.35
C GLN A 135 -2.19 -5.24 -33.13
N GLU A 136 -2.20 -4.12 -33.83
CA GLU A 136 -1.08 -3.16 -33.79
C GLU A 136 -1.20 -2.17 -32.62
N ASP A 137 -2.43 -1.83 -32.22
CA ASP A 137 -2.69 -0.73 -31.27
C ASP A 137 -3.29 -1.19 -29.91
N PHE A 138 -3.66 -2.48 -29.77
CA PHE A 138 -4.35 -2.99 -28.58
C PHE A 138 -3.69 -2.59 -27.25
N ARG A 139 -2.38 -2.81 -27.12
CA ARG A 139 -1.64 -2.46 -25.88
C ARG A 139 -1.51 -0.96 -25.69
N ALA A 140 -1.41 -0.20 -26.77
CA ALA A 140 -1.41 1.26 -26.73
C ALA A 140 -2.78 1.80 -26.25
N HIS A 141 -3.89 1.20 -26.68
CA HIS A 141 -5.24 1.53 -26.23
C HIS A 141 -5.43 1.20 -24.73
N VAL A 142 -4.97 0.02 -24.28
CA VAL A 142 -4.92 -0.29 -22.83
C VAL A 142 -4.16 0.80 -22.07
N GLY A 143 -2.95 1.12 -22.52
CA GLY A 143 -2.13 2.15 -21.89
C GLY A 143 -2.78 3.53 -21.89
N LYS A 144 -3.49 3.91 -22.95
CA LYS A 144 -4.23 5.17 -23.05
C LYS A 144 -5.34 5.25 -21.99
N ILE A 145 -6.15 4.19 -21.85
CA ILE A 145 -7.23 4.14 -20.86
C ILE A 145 -6.68 4.21 -19.44
N ILE A 146 -5.62 3.48 -19.15
CA ILE A 146 -5.02 3.46 -17.80
C ILE A 146 -4.39 4.81 -17.44
N ARG A 147 -3.78 5.52 -18.39
CA ARG A 147 -3.21 6.86 -18.17
C ARG A 147 -4.23 7.99 -18.01
N GLU A 148 -5.53 7.73 -18.09
CA GLU A 148 -6.55 8.73 -17.78
C GLU A 148 -6.57 9.09 -16.30
N ALA A 149 -6.23 8.15 -15.41
CA ALA A 149 -6.05 8.42 -14.00
C ALA A 149 -4.61 8.91 -13.75
N THR A 150 -4.49 10.15 -13.32
CA THR A 150 -3.20 10.84 -13.11
C THR A 150 -2.93 11.18 -11.65
N THR A 151 -3.89 10.90 -10.76
CA THR A 151 -3.80 11.28 -9.35
C THR A 151 -4.11 10.07 -8.47
N PRO A 152 -3.21 9.70 -7.54
CA PRO A 152 -3.48 8.68 -6.55
C PRO A 152 -4.74 8.97 -5.74
N SER A 153 -5.52 7.94 -5.43
CA SER A 153 -6.64 8.04 -4.47
C SER A 153 -6.14 8.00 -3.03
N LEU A 154 -7.02 8.31 -2.07
CA LEU A 154 -6.74 8.15 -0.63
C LEU A 154 -6.25 6.75 -0.30
N LEU A 155 -6.81 5.71 -0.93
CA LEU A 155 -6.40 4.33 -0.73
C LEU A 155 -4.91 4.10 -1.09
N HIS A 156 -4.43 4.67 -2.20
CA HIS A 156 -3.00 4.59 -2.56
C HIS A 156 -2.11 5.28 -1.53
N VAL A 157 -2.54 6.44 -1.02
CA VAL A 157 -1.79 7.21 -0.01
C VAL A 157 -1.73 6.46 1.32
N LEU A 158 -2.84 5.85 1.76
CA LEU A 158 -2.87 5.02 2.97
C LEU A 158 -1.93 3.81 2.84
N LEU A 159 -1.93 3.14 1.70
CA LEU A 159 -1.02 2.01 1.44
C LEU A 159 0.44 2.44 1.39
N ALA A 160 0.76 3.58 0.79
CA ALA A 160 2.12 4.15 0.79
C ALA A 160 2.58 4.48 2.22
N GLY A 161 1.68 5.01 3.05
CA GLY A 161 1.96 5.33 4.47
C GLY A 161 2.31 4.12 5.35
N LEU A 162 1.96 2.89 4.93
CA LEU A 162 2.37 1.66 5.61
C LEU A 162 3.86 1.33 5.43
N ASN A 163 4.55 1.99 4.52
CA ASN A 163 5.98 1.82 4.22
C ASN A 163 6.40 0.34 4.03
N ILE A 164 5.60 -0.42 3.26
CA ILE A 164 5.89 -1.82 2.96
C ILE A 164 6.91 -1.89 1.82
N HIS A 165 8.04 -2.56 2.06
CA HIS A 165 9.15 -2.61 1.11
C HIS A 165 8.98 -3.62 -0.03
N GLU A 166 8.16 -4.64 0.17
CA GLU A 166 7.98 -5.76 -0.77
C GLU A 166 6.55 -5.71 -1.31
N VAL A 167 6.38 -5.13 -2.48
CA VAL A 167 5.07 -4.93 -3.11
C VAL A 167 4.97 -5.71 -4.40
N VAL A 168 3.86 -6.39 -4.60
CA VAL A 168 3.51 -7.09 -5.84
C VAL A 168 2.19 -6.53 -6.33
N THR A 169 2.08 -6.29 -7.62
CA THR A 169 0.83 -5.80 -8.21
C THR A 169 0.51 -6.47 -9.54
N THR A 170 -0.77 -6.67 -9.80
CA THR A 170 -1.30 -7.05 -11.13
C THR A 170 -1.74 -5.83 -11.93
N ASN A 171 -1.65 -4.62 -11.37
CA ASN A 171 -2.06 -3.38 -12.01
C ASN A 171 -1.02 -2.89 -13.02
N TYR A 172 -1.50 -2.23 -14.06
CA TYR A 172 -0.66 -1.61 -15.08
C TYR A 172 -0.30 -0.15 -14.77
N ASP A 173 -1.08 0.52 -13.92
CA ASP A 173 -0.90 1.93 -13.55
C ASP A 173 0.31 2.15 -12.62
N THR A 174 0.69 3.42 -12.43
CA THR A 174 1.79 3.85 -11.54
C THR A 174 1.29 4.60 -10.31
N LEU A 175 -0.02 4.53 -10.00
CA LEU A 175 -0.60 5.38 -8.96
C LEU A 175 -0.07 5.09 -7.55
N TYR A 176 0.28 3.84 -7.26
CA TYR A 176 0.92 3.50 -5.99
C TYR A 176 2.34 4.09 -5.92
N GLU A 177 3.13 3.96 -6.98
CA GLU A 177 4.46 4.55 -7.10
C GLU A 177 4.40 6.08 -6.99
N ASP A 178 3.41 6.71 -7.63
CA ASP A 178 3.19 8.15 -7.56
C ASP A 178 2.79 8.60 -6.15
N ALA A 179 2.00 7.80 -5.42
CA ALA A 179 1.68 8.04 -4.02
C ALA A 179 2.94 7.98 -3.13
N VAL A 180 3.80 6.99 -3.30
CA VAL A 180 5.09 6.91 -2.59
C VAL A 180 6.00 8.07 -2.97
N ALA A 181 6.09 8.40 -4.27
CA ALA A 181 6.91 9.52 -4.75
C ALA A 181 6.45 10.90 -4.25
N SER A 182 5.19 11.03 -3.80
CA SER A 182 4.66 12.26 -3.20
C SER A 182 5.11 12.47 -1.75
N THR A 183 5.78 11.49 -1.17
CA THR A 183 6.30 11.52 0.21
C THR A 183 7.83 11.65 0.22
N ASP A 184 8.41 11.75 1.40
CA ASP A 184 9.87 11.70 1.62
C ASP A 184 10.39 10.26 1.88
N LEU A 185 9.55 9.24 1.65
CA LEU A 185 9.92 7.84 1.74
C LEU A 185 10.77 7.40 0.54
N ASP A 186 11.57 6.35 0.73
CA ASP A 186 12.34 5.76 -0.35
C ASP A 186 11.43 5.22 -1.45
N GLN A 187 11.67 5.64 -2.69
CA GLN A 187 10.90 5.18 -3.83
C GLN A 187 11.21 3.72 -4.15
N GLY A 188 10.15 2.95 -4.35
CA GLY A 188 10.26 1.56 -4.77
C GLY A 188 10.80 1.42 -6.19
N ILE A 189 11.66 0.42 -6.39
CA ILE A 189 12.22 0.07 -7.70
C ILE A 189 11.22 -0.82 -8.45
N ALA A 190 10.85 -0.43 -9.67
CA ALA A 190 9.93 -1.22 -10.51
C ALA A 190 10.63 -2.43 -11.14
N LEU A 191 10.25 -3.62 -10.68
CA LEU A 191 10.68 -4.88 -11.27
C LEU A 191 9.69 -5.35 -12.35
N PRO A 192 10.16 -5.98 -13.42
CA PRO A 192 11.53 -6.51 -13.64
C PRO A 192 12.51 -5.54 -14.34
N TRP A 193 12.11 -4.31 -14.67
CA TRP A 193 12.88 -3.45 -15.57
C TRP A 193 14.07 -2.73 -14.93
N THR A 194 14.11 -2.64 -13.62
CA THR A 194 15.22 -1.98 -12.90
C THR A 194 15.86 -2.94 -11.91
N ALA A 195 17.20 -2.92 -11.83
CA ALA A 195 17.93 -3.76 -10.88
C ALA A 195 17.77 -3.25 -9.45
N CYS A 196 17.36 -4.14 -8.55
CA CYS A 196 17.18 -3.88 -7.12
C CYS A 196 18.48 -4.16 -6.36
N LYS A 197 18.87 -3.29 -5.43
CA LYS A 197 19.95 -3.52 -4.48
C LYS A 197 19.39 -4.10 -3.19
N VAL A 198 20.28 -4.71 -2.41
CA VAL A 198 19.89 -5.25 -1.10
C VAL A 198 19.41 -4.12 -0.18
N GLY A 199 18.17 -4.25 0.30
CA GLY A 199 17.55 -3.27 1.20
C GLY A 199 16.68 -2.21 0.52
N ASP A 200 16.76 -2.07 -0.81
CA ASP A 200 15.87 -1.16 -1.52
C ASP A 200 14.41 -1.66 -1.45
N PRO A 201 13.42 -0.78 -1.25
CA PRO A 201 12.02 -1.13 -1.48
C PRO A 201 11.80 -1.39 -2.97
N TRP A 202 10.87 -2.30 -3.30
CA TRP A 202 10.58 -2.62 -4.69
C TRP A 202 9.10 -2.96 -4.91
N ILE A 203 8.66 -2.74 -6.14
CA ILE A 203 7.35 -3.14 -6.64
C ILE A 203 7.50 -4.08 -7.83
N LEU A 204 6.93 -5.28 -7.75
CA LEU A 204 6.92 -6.24 -8.84
C LEU A 204 5.61 -6.13 -9.62
N LYS A 205 5.69 -5.78 -10.89
CA LYS A 205 4.59 -5.70 -11.83
C LYS A 205 4.39 -7.05 -12.50
N LEU A 206 3.47 -7.88 -12.00
CA LEU A 206 3.26 -9.24 -12.52
C LEU A 206 2.70 -9.26 -13.95
N HIS A 207 1.89 -8.27 -14.31
CA HIS A 207 1.18 -8.23 -15.59
C HIS A 207 1.64 -7.12 -16.53
N GLY A 208 2.81 -6.54 -16.28
CA GLY A 208 3.31 -5.42 -17.08
C GLY A 208 2.94 -4.06 -16.51
N ASP A 209 3.29 -3.01 -17.23
CA ASP A 209 3.17 -1.62 -16.80
C ASP A 209 2.86 -0.71 -18.00
N VAL A 210 2.16 0.40 -17.77
CA VAL A 210 1.84 1.36 -18.84
C VAL A 210 3.08 1.99 -19.49
N ASN A 211 4.22 2.01 -18.79
CA ASN A 211 5.48 2.51 -19.34
C ASN A 211 6.25 1.44 -20.12
N HIS A 212 5.83 0.16 -20.01
CA HIS A 212 6.39 -1.01 -20.67
C HIS A 212 5.28 -1.81 -21.35
N GLN A 213 4.59 -1.18 -22.31
CA GLN A 213 3.34 -1.70 -22.91
C GLN A 213 3.53 -3.07 -23.58
N ASP A 214 4.72 -3.34 -24.11
CA ASP A 214 5.02 -4.64 -24.75
C ASP A 214 4.98 -5.82 -23.76
N ASP A 215 5.11 -5.54 -22.48
CA ASP A 215 5.07 -6.53 -21.40
C ASP A 215 3.68 -6.71 -20.79
N ILE A 216 2.65 -6.01 -21.27
CA ILE A 216 1.27 -6.13 -20.77
C ILE A 216 0.73 -7.53 -21.03
N ILE A 217 0.30 -8.18 -19.93
CA ILE A 217 -0.29 -9.53 -19.90
C ILE A 217 -1.80 -9.40 -19.70
N LEU A 218 -2.59 -9.64 -20.74
CA LEU A 218 -4.05 -9.46 -20.70
C LEU A 218 -4.80 -10.59 -21.39
N THR A 219 -4.26 -11.13 -22.49
CA THR A 219 -4.93 -12.14 -23.32
C THR A 219 -4.63 -13.56 -22.89
N ARG A 220 -5.42 -14.53 -23.33
CA ARG A 220 -5.21 -15.96 -23.04
C ARG A 220 -3.83 -16.44 -23.45
N ARG A 221 -3.32 -16.00 -24.59
CA ARG A 221 -1.96 -16.36 -25.04
C ARG A 221 -0.91 -15.88 -24.04
N HIS A 222 -1.04 -14.65 -23.55
CA HIS A 222 -0.12 -14.10 -22.56
C HIS A 222 -0.18 -14.90 -21.25
N MET A 223 -1.39 -15.23 -20.77
CA MET A 223 -1.57 -16.03 -19.55
C MET A 223 -0.96 -17.44 -19.67
N LEU A 224 -1.19 -18.12 -20.80
CA LEU A 224 -0.62 -19.46 -21.02
C LEU A 224 0.90 -19.47 -21.15
N ARG A 225 1.50 -18.38 -21.59
CA ARG A 225 2.95 -18.25 -21.73
C ARG A 225 3.63 -17.70 -20.47
N TYR A 226 2.87 -17.34 -19.45
CA TYR A 226 3.39 -16.67 -18.26
C TYR A 226 4.62 -17.37 -17.67
N ASP A 227 4.59 -18.69 -17.49
CA ASP A 227 5.70 -19.44 -16.93
C ASP A 227 6.93 -19.52 -17.83
N ALA A 228 6.74 -19.45 -19.16
CA ALA A 228 7.87 -19.43 -20.08
C ALA A 228 8.59 -18.06 -20.07
N ASP A 229 7.80 -17.00 -20.01
CA ASP A 229 8.29 -15.64 -20.24
C ASP A 229 8.57 -14.89 -18.90
N ASN A 230 7.81 -15.19 -17.81
CA ASN A 230 7.82 -14.45 -16.54
C ASN A 230 8.08 -15.33 -15.29
N ARG A 231 8.65 -16.50 -15.45
CA ARG A 231 8.91 -17.44 -14.34
C ARG A 231 9.63 -16.83 -13.15
N PRO A 232 10.67 -15.97 -13.30
CA PRO A 232 11.33 -15.34 -12.16
C PRO A 232 10.38 -14.48 -11.34
N SER A 233 9.49 -13.71 -11.97
CA SER A 233 8.48 -12.88 -11.32
C SER A 233 7.50 -13.72 -10.49
N GLY A 234 7.01 -14.84 -11.05
CA GLY A 234 6.19 -15.81 -10.30
C GLY A 234 6.91 -16.39 -9.09
N SER A 235 8.22 -16.70 -9.22
CA SER A 235 9.02 -17.23 -8.11
C SER A 235 9.22 -16.22 -6.97
N VAL A 236 9.29 -14.93 -7.28
CA VAL A 236 9.32 -13.87 -6.25
C VAL A 236 8.02 -13.87 -5.45
N LEU A 237 6.85 -13.89 -6.10
CA LEU A 237 5.57 -13.99 -5.40
C LEU A 237 5.48 -15.25 -4.55
N GLN A 238 5.90 -16.42 -5.05
CA GLN A 238 5.95 -17.66 -4.27
C GLN A 238 6.83 -17.55 -3.03
N THR A 239 7.98 -16.88 -3.17
CA THR A 239 8.88 -16.62 -2.03
C THR A 239 8.21 -15.78 -0.97
N LEU A 240 7.48 -14.73 -1.34
CA LEU A 240 6.72 -13.90 -0.40
C LEU A 240 5.62 -14.70 0.29
N LEU A 241 4.85 -15.50 -0.44
CA LEU A 241 3.81 -16.36 0.14
C LEU A 241 4.37 -17.38 1.14
N LEU A 242 5.62 -17.85 0.94
CA LEU A 242 6.30 -18.76 1.88
C LEU A 242 6.85 -18.03 3.10
N THR A 243 7.42 -16.84 2.93
CA THR A 243 8.29 -16.19 3.93
C THR A 243 7.64 -15.00 4.64
N ARG A 244 6.63 -14.38 4.04
CA ARG A 244 5.92 -13.21 4.58
C ARG A 244 4.46 -13.56 4.91
N HIS A 245 3.78 -12.65 5.55
CA HIS A 245 2.33 -12.58 5.57
C HIS A 245 1.90 -11.59 4.48
N VAL A 246 1.12 -12.02 3.49
CA VAL A 246 0.78 -11.18 2.34
C VAL A 246 -0.53 -10.45 2.60
N LEU A 247 -0.52 -9.13 2.67
CA LEU A 247 -1.72 -8.29 2.72
C LEU A 247 -2.24 -8.10 1.29
N MET A 248 -3.47 -8.55 1.03
CA MET A 248 -4.10 -8.54 -0.30
C MET A 248 -5.22 -7.50 -0.33
N ILE A 249 -5.15 -6.54 -1.25
CA ILE A 249 -6.11 -5.43 -1.37
C ILE A 249 -6.46 -5.18 -2.83
N GLY A 250 -7.77 -5.09 -3.10
CA GLY A 250 -8.25 -4.91 -4.47
C GLY A 250 -8.04 -6.11 -5.39
N VAL A 251 -7.73 -7.27 -4.81
CA VAL A 251 -7.49 -8.53 -5.53
C VAL A 251 -8.76 -9.39 -5.50
N SER A 252 -9.18 -9.88 -6.64
CA SER A 252 -10.39 -10.73 -6.73
C SER A 252 -10.11 -12.22 -6.54
N LEU A 253 -8.84 -12.66 -6.52
CA LEU A 253 -8.44 -14.06 -6.55
C LEU A 253 -9.13 -14.87 -7.67
N THR A 254 -9.24 -14.25 -8.85
CA THR A 254 -9.73 -14.88 -10.10
C THR A 254 -8.64 -14.99 -11.14
N ASP A 255 -7.46 -14.48 -10.87
CA ASP A 255 -6.29 -14.56 -11.74
C ASP A 255 -5.68 -15.97 -11.68
N ASP A 256 -5.72 -16.69 -12.79
CA ASP A 256 -5.25 -18.08 -12.86
C ASP A 256 -3.75 -18.21 -12.51
N ASN A 257 -2.92 -17.21 -12.84
CA ASN A 257 -1.49 -17.25 -12.50
C ASN A 257 -1.27 -17.07 -11.00
N VAL A 258 -1.95 -16.10 -10.37
CA VAL A 258 -1.86 -15.88 -8.92
C VAL A 258 -2.38 -17.10 -8.16
N ILE A 259 -3.54 -17.65 -8.58
CA ILE A 259 -4.14 -18.86 -7.99
C ILE A 259 -3.18 -20.05 -8.09
N ARG A 260 -2.61 -20.28 -9.26
CA ARG A 260 -1.67 -21.37 -9.50
C ARG A 260 -0.42 -21.24 -8.61
N LEU A 261 0.20 -20.06 -8.57
CA LEU A 261 1.38 -19.80 -7.75
C LEU A 261 1.09 -20.02 -6.25
N ALA A 262 -0.07 -19.60 -5.76
CA ALA A 262 -0.50 -19.85 -4.38
C ALA A 262 -0.73 -21.36 -4.11
N SER A 263 -1.34 -22.07 -5.07
CA SER A 263 -1.57 -23.52 -4.95
C SER A 263 -0.26 -24.31 -4.93
N GLU A 264 0.71 -23.96 -5.77
CA GLU A 264 2.03 -24.57 -5.80
C GLU A 264 2.78 -24.38 -4.46
N VAL A 265 2.65 -23.21 -3.82
CA VAL A 265 3.21 -22.97 -2.48
C VAL A 265 2.59 -23.89 -1.44
N GLN A 266 1.26 -24.09 -1.48
CA GLN A 266 0.57 -25.01 -0.56
C GLN A 266 0.97 -26.46 -0.77
N ASP A 267 1.07 -26.91 -2.02
CA ASP A 267 1.50 -28.25 -2.33
C ASP A 267 2.95 -28.50 -1.90
N TYR A 268 3.82 -27.50 -2.05
CA TYR A 268 5.18 -27.51 -1.50
C TYR A 268 5.16 -27.66 0.03
N GLN A 269 4.35 -26.86 0.74
CA GLN A 269 4.22 -26.96 2.20
C GLN A 269 3.75 -28.35 2.65
N LYS A 270 2.75 -28.91 1.98
CA LYS A 270 2.25 -30.27 2.27
C LYS A 270 3.32 -31.34 2.00
N ALA A 271 4.01 -31.27 0.86
CA ALA A 271 5.04 -32.23 0.47
C ALA A 271 6.22 -32.28 1.45
N HIS A 272 6.53 -31.13 2.07
CA HIS A 272 7.61 -30.99 3.05
C HIS A 272 7.15 -31.06 4.51
N HIS A 273 5.89 -31.45 4.77
CA HIS A 273 5.30 -31.54 6.10
C HIS A 273 5.46 -30.26 6.95
N LEU A 274 5.44 -29.11 6.29
CA LEU A 274 5.48 -27.82 6.97
C LEU A 274 4.14 -27.57 7.69
N PRO A 275 4.15 -26.85 8.83
CA PRO A 275 2.91 -26.41 9.45
C PRO A 275 2.05 -25.65 8.45
N ALA A 276 0.74 -25.92 8.46
CA ALA A 276 -0.19 -25.13 7.64
C ALA A 276 -0.09 -23.67 8.04
N LYS A 277 0.34 -22.83 7.10
CA LYS A 277 0.47 -21.39 7.29
C LYS A 277 -0.59 -20.68 6.46
N ILE A 278 -1.30 -19.76 7.07
CA ILE A 278 -2.10 -18.77 6.33
C ILE A 278 -1.16 -17.93 5.47
N LEU A 279 -1.39 -17.89 4.15
CA LEU A 279 -0.55 -17.20 3.19
C LEU A 279 -0.61 -15.70 3.36
N GLY A 280 -1.75 -15.19 3.83
CA GLY A 280 -1.96 -13.75 4.02
C GLY A 280 -3.37 -13.40 4.44
N THR A 281 -3.67 -12.11 4.45
CA THR A 281 -4.99 -11.55 4.74
C THR A 281 -5.51 -10.81 3.51
N LEU A 282 -6.75 -11.07 3.13
CA LEU A 282 -7.46 -10.32 2.09
C LEU A 282 -8.52 -9.44 2.75
N LEU A 283 -8.43 -8.12 2.50
CA LEU A 283 -9.43 -7.14 2.90
C LEU A 283 -10.46 -7.02 1.78
N ASP A 284 -11.67 -7.57 2.01
CA ASP A 284 -12.67 -7.73 0.98
C ASP A 284 -13.77 -6.69 1.02
N VAL A 285 -13.93 -5.95 -0.07
CA VAL A 285 -15.04 -5.02 -0.31
C VAL A 285 -16.13 -5.59 -1.21
N SER A 286 -15.93 -6.77 -1.80
CA SER A 286 -16.89 -7.35 -2.74
C SER A 286 -18.14 -7.89 -2.06
N GLY A 287 -18.00 -8.43 -0.86
CA GLY A 287 -19.07 -9.15 -0.15
C GLY A 287 -19.33 -10.55 -0.71
N ASP A 288 -18.30 -11.19 -1.31
CA ASP A 288 -18.40 -12.53 -1.90
C ASP A 288 -18.09 -13.63 -0.87
N ASP A 289 -19.09 -13.92 -0.03
CA ASP A 289 -18.98 -14.96 1.01
C ASP A 289 -18.75 -16.37 0.44
N ILE A 290 -19.15 -16.62 -0.80
CA ILE A 290 -18.97 -17.94 -1.43
C ILE A 290 -17.50 -18.13 -1.79
N ARG A 291 -16.87 -17.09 -2.34
CA ARG A 291 -15.44 -17.14 -2.68
C ARG A 291 -14.57 -17.24 -1.42
N ALA A 292 -14.95 -16.56 -0.34
CA ALA A 292 -14.27 -16.66 0.94
C ALA A 292 -14.15 -18.12 1.40
N LYS A 293 -15.18 -18.95 1.19
CA LYS A 293 -15.16 -20.39 1.54
C LYS A 293 -14.13 -21.21 0.75
N LEU A 294 -13.81 -20.81 -0.49
CA LEU A 294 -12.78 -21.49 -1.29
C LEU A 294 -11.39 -21.33 -0.68
N TRP A 295 -11.16 -20.19 0.01
CA TRP A 295 -9.85 -19.80 0.51
C TRP A 295 -9.71 -19.83 2.04
N GLU A 296 -10.75 -20.24 2.79
CA GLU A 296 -10.81 -20.15 4.26
C GLU A 296 -9.63 -20.79 5.00
N LYS A 297 -9.02 -21.85 4.39
CA LYS A 297 -7.87 -22.55 4.98
C LYS A 297 -6.52 -21.97 4.61
N GLN A 298 -6.48 -21.02 3.68
CA GLN A 298 -5.25 -20.51 3.07
C GLN A 298 -5.08 -19.01 3.26
N ILE A 299 -6.19 -18.30 3.31
CA ILE A 299 -6.22 -16.84 3.39
C ILE A 299 -7.17 -16.43 4.51
N SER A 300 -6.73 -15.54 5.35
CA SER A 300 -7.58 -14.85 6.32
C SER A 300 -8.44 -13.84 5.57
N TRP A 301 -9.69 -14.19 5.33
CA TRP A 301 -10.64 -13.34 4.63
C TRP A 301 -11.32 -12.40 5.60
N VAL A 302 -11.14 -11.08 5.42
CA VAL A 302 -11.71 -10.03 6.29
C VAL A 302 -12.69 -9.22 5.46
N PRO A 303 -14.01 -9.47 5.60
CA PRO A 303 -15.01 -8.67 4.91
C PRO A 303 -15.09 -7.27 5.53
N MET A 304 -15.09 -6.25 4.69
CA MET A 304 -15.29 -4.88 5.12
C MET A 304 -16.77 -4.63 5.42
N GLU A 305 -17.04 -3.86 6.45
CA GLU A 305 -18.38 -3.56 6.90
C GLU A 305 -19.13 -2.64 5.94
N GLY A 306 -20.43 -2.85 5.77
CA GLY A 306 -21.31 -2.02 4.96
C GLY A 306 -22.24 -2.81 4.04
N GLU A 307 -23.42 -2.26 3.77
CA GLU A 307 -24.42 -2.87 2.89
C GLU A 307 -24.11 -2.62 1.41
N THR A 308 -23.51 -1.48 1.11
CA THR A 308 -23.17 -1.06 -0.26
C THR A 308 -21.67 -1.05 -0.50
N LEU A 309 -21.26 -1.14 -1.76
CA LEU A 309 -19.84 -1.07 -2.13
C LEU A 309 -19.15 0.23 -1.64
N PRO A 310 -19.74 1.44 -1.76
CA PRO A 310 -19.14 2.64 -1.19
C PRO A 310 -18.95 2.59 0.33
N GLN A 311 -19.89 2.00 1.09
CA GLN A 311 -19.75 1.84 2.53
C GLN A 311 -18.60 0.89 2.88
N ARG A 312 -18.48 -0.24 2.16
CA ARG A 312 -17.36 -1.17 2.35
C ARG A 312 -16.02 -0.58 1.94
N ALA A 313 -15.99 0.24 0.88
CA ALA A 313 -14.78 0.95 0.49
C ALA A 313 -14.32 1.95 1.58
N ARG A 314 -15.27 2.70 2.17
CA ARG A 314 -14.99 3.57 3.32
C ARG A 314 -14.49 2.76 4.53
N SER A 315 -15.10 1.62 4.83
CA SER A 315 -14.66 0.74 5.92
C SER A 315 -13.22 0.23 5.69
N LEU A 316 -12.84 -0.07 4.44
CA LEU A 316 -11.46 -0.41 4.07
C LEU A 316 -10.49 0.74 4.33
N GLU A 317 -10.86 1.97 3.96
CA GLU A 317 -10.02 3.15 4.21
C GLU A 317 -9.82 3.40 5.71
N LEU A 318 -10.86 3.27 6.52
CA LEU A 318 -10.79 3.38 7.99
C LEU A 318 -9.93 2.25 8.59
N PHE A 319 -10.07 1.02 8.11
CA PHE A 319 -9.23 -0.10 8.55
C PHE A 319 -7.75 0.15 8.28
N LEU A 320 -7.43 0.66 7.09
CA LEU A 320 -6.04 0.98 6.71
C LEU A 320 -5.49 2.19 7.46
N ASP A 321 -6.31 3.17 7.74
CA ASP A 321 -5.94 4.33 8.56
C ASP A 321 -5.62 3.90 10.00
N GLU A 322 -6.45 3.07 10.62
CA GLU A 322 -6.16 2.48 11.92
C GLU A 322 -4.90 1.61 11.91
N MET A 323 -4.74 0.80 10.86
CA MET A 323 -3.52 0.02 10.67
C MET A 323 -2.29 0.92 10.55
N ALA A 324 -2.38 2.03 9.80
CA ALA A 324 -1.29 2.98 9.62
C ALA A 324 -0.95 3.71 10.94
N MET A 325 -1.95 4.05 11.75
CA MET A 325 -1.76 4.60 13.08
C MET A 325 -0.92 3.68 13.97
N HIS A 326 -1.27 2.38 14.01
CA HIS A 326 -0.53 1.38 14.79
C HIS A 326 0.78 0.95 14.14
N ALA A 327 0.97 1.11 12.83
CA ALA A 327 2.20 0.78 12.13
C ALA A 327 3.28 1.85 12.31
N SER A 328 2.87 3.08 12.58
CA SER A 328 3.78 4.21 12.75
C SER A 328 4.54 4.09 14.08
N GLU A 329 5.75 3.55 14.03
CA GLU A 329 6.72 3.62 15.14
C GLU A 329 7.80 4.66 14.85
N ASP A 330 7.61 5.46 13.83
CA ASP A 330 8.62 6.41 13.40
C ASP A 330 8.74 7.54 14.44
N SER A 331 9.88 7.58 15.08
CA SER A 331 10.27 8.65 16.00
C SER A 331 11.07 9.76 15.30
N ALA A 332 10.92 9.90 13.99
CA ALA A 332 11.64 10.89 13.18
C ALA A 332 11.45 12.33 13.64
N TRP A 333 10.45 12.60 14.45
CA TRP A 333 10.11 13.90 15.01
C TRP A 333 10.64 14.15 16.42
N VAL A 334 10.97 13.12 17.22
CA VAL A 334 11.22 13.20 18.68
C VAL A 334 12.37 14.16 19.03
N LEU A 335 13.41 14.22 18.21
CA LEU A 335 14.56 15.10 18.41
C LEU A 335 14.46 16.40 17.60
N ASP A 336 13.39 16.64 16.86
CA ASP A 336 13.16 17.91 16.20
C ASP A 336 12.51 18.90 17.17
N PRO A 337 13.15 20.05 17.48
CA PRO A 337 12.63 20.99 18.46
C PRO A 337 11.25 21.57 18.13
N ARG A 338 10.85 21.51 16.85
CA ARG A 338 9.54 22.00 16.40
C ARG A 338 8.37 21.16 16.91
N PHE A 339 8.63 19.96 17.39
CA PHE A 339 7.62 19.06 17.95
C PHE A 339 7.71 18.93 19.50
N ALA A 340 8.52 19.77 20.14
CA ALA A 340 8.75 19.69 21.59
C ALA A 340 7.45 19.74 22.42
N GLY A 341 6.41 20.44 21.93
CA GLY A 341 5.10 20.51 22.59
C GLY A 341 4.35 19.19 22.72
N LEU A 342 4.73 18.16 21.93
CA LEU A 342 4.16 16.80 22.04
C LEU A 342 4.85 15.92 23.09
N LEU A 343 5.98 16.36 23.64
CA LEU A 343 6.76 15.61 24.61
C LEU A 343 6.41 16.04 26.04
N ALA A 344 6.39 15.09 26.98
CA ALA A 344 6.30 15.39 28.38
C ALA A 344 7.56 16.16 28.86
N PRO A 345 7.52 16.91 29.98
CA PRO A 345 8.65 17.75 30.42
C PRO A 345 9.97 17.00 30.63
N ASP A 346 9.94 15.78 31.13
CA ASP A 346 11.10 14.91 31.27
C ASP A 346 11.63 14.41 29.93
N GLU A 347 10.73 14.09 28.97
CA GLU A 347 11.10 13.72 27.60
C GLU A 347 11.72 14.89 26.84
N GLN A 348 11.22 16.12 27.02
CA GLN A 348 11.80 17.32 26.43
C GLN A 348 13.28 17.49 26.90
N THR A 349 13.55 17.27 28.19
CA THR A 349 14.91 17.31 28.72
C THR A 349 15.81 16.26 28.08
N LEU A 350 15.33 15.01 27.93
CA LEU A 350 16.07 13.94 27.26
C LEU A 350 16.33 14.25 25.78
N ALA A 351 15.34 14.81 25.10
CA ALA A 351 15.48 15.22 23.70
C ALA A 351 16.52 16.34 23.52
N GLU A 352 16.59 17.31 24.46
CA GLU A 352 17.62 18.35 24.48
C GLU A 352 19.03 17.77 24.66
N GLU A 353 19.20 16.85 25.61
CA GLU A 353 20.46 16.15 25.84
C GLU A 353 20.90 15.37 24.59
N ALA A 354 19.98 14.64 23.95
CA ALA A 354 20.26 13.89 22.72
C ALA A 354 20.65 14.82 21.56
N ARG A 355 19.97 15.96 21.40
CA ARG A 355 20.35 17.01 20.41
C ARG A 355 21.73 17.57 20.69
N SER A 356 22.02 17.88 21.96
CA SER A 356 23.35 18.34 22.40
C SER A 356 24.43 17.30 22.10
N LEU A 357 24.13 16.01 22.31
CA LEU A 357 25.04 14.92 21.97
C LEU A 357 25.27 14.88 20.45
N ALA A 358 24.21 14.93 19.65
CA ALA A 358 24.31 14.89 18.17
C ALA A 358 25.22 15.99 17.61
N THR A 359 25.19 17.21 18.19
CA THR A 359 26.05 18.33 17.78
C THR A 359 27.52 18.15 18.22
N ARG A 360 27.78 17.40 19.29
CA ARG A 360 29.13 17.16 19.82
C ARG A 360 29.83 15.96 19.17
N LEU A 361 29.07 15.02 18.56
CA LEU A 361 29.64 13.87 17.89
C LEU A 361 30.31 14.29 16.60
N ASP A 362 31.65 14.06 16.50
CA ASP A 362 32.43 14.35 15.31
C ASP A 362 33.44 13.24 15.01
N GLY A 363 33.76 13.06 13.73
CA GLY A 363 34.68 12.04 13.21
C GLY A 363 34.02 10.71 12.87
N GLU A 364 34.73 9.92 12.04
CA GLU A 364 34.22 8.69 11.40
C GLU A 364 33.68 7.64 12.40
N LYS A 365 34.31 7.46 13.56
CA LYS A 365 33.86 6.48 14.56
C LYS A 365 32.51 6.78 15.18
N TRP A 366 32.03 8.03 15.09
CA TRP A 366 30.73 8.47 15.61
C TRP A 366 29.65 8.61 14.54
N LYS A 367 30.03 8.47 13.28
CA LYS A 367 29.18 8.71 12.13
C LYS A 367 27.87 7.91 12.18
N ALA A 368 27.91 6.64 12.56
CA ALA A 368 26.73 5.78 12.67
C ALA A 368 25.76 6.28 13.75
N ILE A 369 26.26 6.63 14.94
CA ILE A 369 25.43 7.13 16.05
C ILE A 369 24.82 8.49 15.67
N LYS A 370 25.63 9.37 15.08
CA LYS A 370 25.14 10.67 14.60
C LYS A 370 24.05 10.50 13.52
N ALA A 371 24.19 9.54 12.63
CA ALA A 371 23.18 9.22 11.60
C ALA A 371 21.86 8.77 12.24
N VAL A 372 21.89 7.91 13.25
CA VAL A 372 20.71 7.48 14.01
C VAL A 372 20.01 8.68 14.66
N LEU A 373 20.75 9.53 15.37
CA LEU A 373 20.14 10.71 16.00
C LEU A 373 19.50 11.65 14.98
N LYS A 374 20.09 11.78 13.79
CA LYS A 374 19.51 12.54 12.67
C LYS A 374 18.22 11.93 12.14
N GLN A 375 18.15 10.62 12.02
CA GLN A 375 16.92 9.92 11.61
C GLN A 375 15.76 10.19 12.57
N HIS A 376 16.07 10.51 13.83
CA HIS A 376 15.07 10.88 14.84
C HIS A 376 14.85 12.40 14.97
N GLY A 377 15.30 13.19 14.01
CA GLY A 377 15.01 14.62 13.91
C GLY A 377 16.08 15.53 14.53
N ALA A 378 17.23 15.00 14.97
CA ALA A 378 18.30 15.86 15.50
C ALA A 378 18.87 16.76 14.39
N PRO A 379 19.06 18.08 14.65
CA PRO A 379 19.58 19.02 13.67
C PRO A 379 20.98 18.66 13.19
N THR A 380 21.26 18.92 11.90
CA THR A 380 22.49 18.47 11.24
C THR A 380 23.70 19.37 11.45
N THR A 381 23.47 20.64 11.82
CA THR A 381 24.50 21.65 12.04
C THR A 381 23.99 22.66 13.04
N LYS A 382 24.90 23.42 13.70
CA LYS A 382 24.50 24.67 14.35
C LYS A 382 23.81 25.51 13.32
N SER A 383 22.54 25.85 13.57
CA SER A 383 21.86 26.90 12.77
C SER A 383 22.76 28.11 12.73
N GLU A 384 23.25 28.44 11.52
CA GLU A 384 23.74 29.79 11.25
C GLU A 384 22.56 30.73 11.16
#